data_b8dc3a6257e0301877e57fbe3632e6d9
#
_entry.id   b8dc3a6257e0301877e57fbe3632e6d9
#
_cell.length_a   1.000
_cell.length_b   1.000
_cell.length_c   1.000
_cell.angle_alpha   90.00
_cell.angle_beta   90.00
_cell.angle_gamma   90.00
#
_symmetry.space_group_name_H-M   'P 1'
#
loop_
_entity.id
_entity.type
_entity.pdbx_description
1 polymer ?
#
loop_
_entity_poly.entity_id
_entity_poly.type
_entity_poly.pdbx_seq_one_letter_code
_entity_poly.pdbx_strand_id
1 'polypeptide(L)'
;MKSNYLIQEHQKISYQIKLDYNNVGDLLFKKAEENPNKKFLICPGENHEEFTYLEFETVVNQTSQFLIKSGLKKNDKISLIFHNSSEFLVLYFAGLCCGLTIVPINPEMSSREIKYIIEDSNSKTIFYSDTLESKITKIKDSLSDAHFKKTKSIKDLISLSDTRKKLDCNQVSLHDMAVIIYTSGTTGNPKGVILSHLNLLSDAMGISEWFQFTQDSRCLCILPL
;
A
#
# COMPACT_ATOMS: atom_id res chain seq x y z
N MET A 1 -38.65 15.44 -31.05
CA MET A 1 -37.54 14.61 -31.58
C MET A 1 -37.00 13.77 -30.45
N LYS A 2 -37.30 12.47 -30.45
CA LYS A 2 -36.78 11.53 -29.44
C LYS A 2 -35.43 11.05 -29.93
N SER A 3 -34.39 11.37 -29.20
CA SER A 3 -33.02 10.86 -29.44
C SER A 3 -32.96 9.39 -29.03
N ASN A 4 -32.95 8.50 -30.01
CA ASN A 4 -32.70 7.08 -29.80
C ASN A 4 -31.18 6.90 -29.56
N TYR A 5 -30.77 6.81 -28.31
CA TYR A 5 -29.49 6.23 -28.00
C TYR A 5 -29.62 4.72 -28.13
N LEU A 6 -29.07 4.17 -29.20
CA LEU A 6 -28.83 2.75 -29.35
C LEU A 6 -27.79 2.34 -28.31
N ILE A 7 -28.23 1.79 -27.19
CA ILE A 7 -27.37 1.01 -26.31
C ILE A 7 -27.10 -0.28 -27.07
N GLN A 8 -25.98 -0.35 -27.78
CA GLN A 8 -25.47 -1.61 -28.25
C GLN A 8 -25.21 -2.47 -26.99
N GLU A 9 -25.87 -3.62 -26.94
CA GLU A 9 -25.52 -4.68 -25.99
C GLU A 9 -24.06 -5.06 -26.22
N HIS A 10 -23.17 -4.46 -25.42
CA HIS A 10 -21.82 -4.96 -25.32
C HIS A 10 -21.93 -6.41 -24.82
N GLN A 11 -21.58 -7.37 -25.68
CA GLN A 11 -21.32 -8.73 -25.26
C GLN A 11 -20.52 -8.64 -23.96
N LYS A 12 -21.05 -9.22 -22.89
CA LYS A 12 -20.33 -9.42 -21.64
C LYS A 12 -19.13 -10.31 -21.95
N ILE A 13 -18.02 -9.71 -22.33
CA ILE A 13 -16.73 -10.41 -22.32
C ILE A 13 -16.44 -10.60 -20.84
N SER A 14 -16.84 -11.74 -20.29
CA SER A 14 -16.39 -12.16 -18.98
C SER A 14 -14.94 -12.55 -19.09
N TYR A 15 -14.03 -11.58 -18.98
CA TYR A 15 -12.65 -11.90 -18.71
C TYR A 15 -12.60 -12.53 -17.33
N GLN A 16 -12.55 -13.85 -17.28
CA GLN A 16 -12.14 -14.55 -16.08
C GLN A 16 -10.64 -14.36 -15.94
N ILE A 17 -10.24 -13.29 -15.24
CA ILE A 17 -8.85 -13.11 -14.85
C ILE A 17 -8.51 -14.28 -13.94
N LYS A 18 -7.70 -15.21 -14.45
CA LYS A 18 -7.19 -16.31 -13.64
C LYS A 18 -6.11 -15.74 -12.71
N LEU A 19 -6.45 -15.59 -11.44
CA LEU A 19 -5.51 -15.16 -10.43
C LEU A 19 -4.72 -16.36 -9.90
N ASP A 20 -3.41 -16.37 -10.12
CA ASP A 20 -2.51 -17.40 -9.62
C ASP A 20 -1.94 -17.06 -8.22
N TYR A 21 -2.49 -16.01 -7.58
CA TYR A 21 -2.03 -15.48 -6.29
C TYR A 21 -3.17 -15.42 -5.27
N ASN A 22 -2.87 -15.79 -4.03
CA ASN A 22 -3.83 -15.81 -2.93
C ASN A 22 -4.06 -14.41 -2.32
N ASN A 23 -3.10 -13.51 -2.46
CA ASN A 23 -3.12 -12.11 -2.01
C ASN A 23 -1.91 -11.36 -2.57
N VAL A 24 -1.81 -10.05 -2.30
CA VAL A 24 -0.71 -9.20 -2.79
C VAL A 24 0.65 -9.62 -2.20
N GLY A 25 0.69 -10.11 -0.97
CA GLY A 25 1.93 -10.63 -0.36
C GLY A 25 2.43 -11.90 -1.06
N ASP A 26 1.51 -12.83 -1.39
CA ASP A 26 1.81 -14.04 -2.15
C ASP A 26 2.39 -13.72 -3.54
N LEU A 27 1.84 -12.69 -4.22
CA LEU A 27 2.41 -12.18 -5.46
C LEU A 27 3.86 -11.73 -5.29
N LEU A 28 4.14 -10.90 -4.27
CA LEU A 28 5.50 -10.40 -4.03
C LEU A 28 6.47 -11.56 -3.77
N PHE A 29 6.10 -12.50 -2.91
CA PHE A 29 6.97 -13.62 -2.52
C PHE A 29 7.26 -14.55 -3.70
N LYS A 30 6.25 -14.91 -4.50
CA LYS A 30 6.45 -15.70 -5.71
C LYS A 30 7.34 -14.99 -6.73
N LYS A 31 7.15 -13.68 -6.93
CA LYS A 31 7.99 -12.91 -7.85
C LYS A 31 9.44 -12.78 -7.36
N ALA A 32 9.67 -12.72 -6.07
CA ALA A 32 11.00 -12.73 -5.49
C ALA A 32 11.69 -14.10 -5.66
N GLU A 33 10.94 -15.21 -5.56
CA GLU A 33 11.45 -16.56 -5.84
C GLU A 33 11.78 -16.77 -7.33
N GLU A 34 10.93 -16.26 -8.23
CA GLU A 34 11.11 -16.38 -9.68
C GLU A 34 12.28 -15.52 -10.21
N ASN A 35 12.48 -14.33 -9.64
CA ASN A 35 13.41 -13.33 -10.16
C ASN A 35 14.26 -12.66 -9.05
N PRO A 36 14.98 -13.39 -8.20
CA PRO A 36 15.58 -12.87 -6.97
C PRO A 36 16.53 -11.69 -7.20
N ASN A 37 17.35 -11.78 -8.24
CA ASN A 37 18.41 -10.80 -8.53
C ASN A 37 17.99 -9.66 -9.46
N LYS A 38 16.72 -9.67 -9.94
CA LYS A 38 16.23 -8.63 -10.83
C LYS A 38 15.91 -7.38 -10.04
N LYS A 39 16.23 -6.21 -10.59
CA LYS A 39 15.86 -4.92 -9.98
C LYS A 39 14.33 -4.77 -9.97
N PHE A 40 13.79 -4.55 -8.77
CA PHE A 40 12.36 -4.31 -8.52
C PHE A 40 12.06 -2.83 -8.36
N LEU A 41 12.83 -2.14 -7.51
CA LEU A 41 12.60 -0.74 -7.16
C LEU A 41 13.90 0.05 -7.29
N ILE A 42 13.79 1.23 -7.90
CA ILE A 42 14.85 2.22 -7.97
C ILE A 42 14.24 3.55 -7.48
N CYS A 43 14.77 4.09 -6.40
CA CYS A 43 14.38 5.39 -5.85
C CYS A 43 15.52 6.38 -6.12
N PRO A 44 15.43 7.18 -7.21
CA PRO A 44 16.41 8.20 -7.50
C PRO A 44 16.23 9.36 -6.51
N GLY A 45 17.26 9.66 -5.74
CA GLY A 45 17.24 10.74 -4.76
C GLY A 45 18.64 10.93 -4.18
N GLU A 46 18.78 11.77 -3.16
CA GLU A 46 20.10 12.01 -2.52
C GLU A 46 20.74 10.71 -2.00
N ASN A 47 19.93 9.76 -1.54
CA ASN A 47 20.40 8.48 -1.01
C ASN A 47 20.43 7.35 -2.05
N HIS A 48 19.92 7.55 -3.26
CA HIS A 48 19.86 6.58 -4.35
C HIS A 48 19.70 5.14 -3.86
N GLU A 49 18.48 4.71 -3.58
CA GLU A 49 18.21 3.36 -3.11
C GLU A 49 17.74 2.46 -4.26
N GLU A 50 18.30 1.28 -4.33
CA GLU A 50 17.91 0.24 -5.27
C GLU A 50 17.67 -1.08 -4.54
N PHE A 51 16.65 -1.79 -4.97
CA PHE A 51 16.30 -3.11 -4.44
C PHE A 51 16.10 -4.10 -5.59
N THR A 52 16.68 -5.28 -5.47
CA THR A 52 16.22 -6.46 -6.20
C THR A 52 14.89 -6.97 -5.60
N TYR A 53 14.22 -7.88 -6.28
CA TYR A 53 13.02 -8.52 -5.73
C TYR A 53 13.30 -9.21 -4.39
N LEU A 54 14.42 -9.92 -4.26
CA LEU A 54 14.77 -10.62 -3.02
C LEU A 54 15.12 -9.64 -1.89
N GLU A 55 15.86 -8.57 -2.18
CA GLU A 55 16.18 -7.54 -1.19
C GLU A 55 14.90 -6.85 -0.69
N PHE A 56 14.01 -6.48 -1.61
CA PHE A 56 12.74 -5.84 -1.26
C PHE A 56 11.85 -6.78 -0.45
N GLU A 57 11.68 -8.04 -0.87
CA GLU A 57 10.94 -9.07 -0.12
C GLU A 57 11.50 -9.25 1.29
N THR A 58 12.83 -9.28 1.42
CA THR A 58 13.51 -9.43 2.71
C THR A 58 13.16 -8.27 3.66
N VAL A 59 13.24 -7.04 3.18
CA VAL A 59 12.91 -5.84 3.98
C VAL A 59 11.42 -5.81 4.33
N VAL A 60 10.54 -6.17 3.39
CA VAL A 60 9.10 -6.28 3.63
C VAL A 60 8.81 -7.33 4.71
N ASN A 61 9.45 -8.50 4.64
CA ASN A 61 9.29 -9.55 5.65
C ASN A 61 9.74 -9.07 7.05
N GLN A 62 10.88 -8.40 7.15
CA GLN A 62 11.38 -7.83 8.39
C GLN A 62 10.44 -6.77 8.96
N THR A 63 9.95 -5.87 8.12
CA THR A 63 8.98 -4.83 8.51
C THR A 63 7.66 -5.45 8.95
N SER A 64 7.19 -6.50 8.29
CA SER A 64 6.00 -7.24 8.69
C SER A 64 6.12 -7.78 10.12
N GLN A 65 7.28 -8.35 10.47
CA GLN A 65 7.55 -8.82 11.84
C GLN A 65 7.56 -7.67 12.84
N PHE A 66 8.12 -6.52 12.46
CA PHE A 66 8.09 -5.31 13.29
C PHE A 66 6.65 -4.85 13.55
N LEU A 67 5.77 -4.84 12.52
CA LEU A 67 4.36 -4.47 12.67
C LEU A 67 3.63 -5.41 13.63
N ILE A 68 3.82 -6.72 13.50
CA ILE A 68 3.23 -7.73 14.39
C ILE A 68 3.75 -7.57 15.84
N LYS A 69 5.06 -7.41 16.03
CA LYS A 69 5.66 -7.18 17.35
C LYS A 69 5.19 -5.87 18.00
N SER A 70 4.80 -4.89 17.20
CA SER A 70 4.19 -3.64 17.67
C SER A 70 2.73 -3.79 18.12
N GLY A 71 2.19 -5.02 18.12
CA GLY A 71 0.83 -5.32 18.58
C GLY A 71 -0.26 -5.10 17.53
N LEU A 72 0.10 -4.88 16.26
CA LEU A 72 -0.85 -4.81 15.16
C LEU A 72 -1.33 -6.22 14.78
N LYS A 73 -2.63 -6.32 14.47
CA LYS A 73 -3.31 -7.58 14.16
C LYS A 73 -4.03 -7.46 12.83
N LYS A 74 -4.32 -8.59 12.19
CA LYS A 74 -5.15 -8.65 10.98
C LYS A 74 -6.41 -7.77 11.15
N ASN A 75 -6.76 -7.04 10.10
CA ASN A 75 -7.85 -6.04 10.02
C ASN A 75 -7.61 -4.72 10.78
N ASP A 76 -6.51 -4.58 11.54
CA ASP A 76 -6.13 -3.25 12.02
C ASP A 76 -5.81 -2.34 10.82
N LYS A 77 -6.10 -1.07 10.94
CA LYS A 77 -5.82 -0.06 9.91
C LYS A 77 -4.58 0.75 10.28
N ILE A 78 -3.73 1.00 9.30
CA ILE A 78 -2.58 1.88 9.46
C ILE A 78 -2.61 2.97 8.40
N SER A 79 -2.40 4.22 8.82
CA SER A 79 -2.23 5.35 7.91
C SER A 79 -0.78 5.54 7.53
N LEU A 80 -0.52 5.79 6.25
CA LEU A 80 0.80 6.08 5.71
C LEU A 80 0.82 7.49 5.13
N ILE A 81 1.64 8.39 5.70
CA ILE A 81 1.76 9.79 5.29
C ILE A 81 3.20 10.05 4.83
N PHE A 82 3.44 9.85 3.55
CA PHE A 82 4.76 9.94 2.94
C PHE A 82 4.65 10.57 1.54
N HIS A 83 5.72 11.20 1.10
CA HIS A 83 5.99 11.35 -0.34
C HIS A 83 6.41 10.00 -0.92
N ASN A 84 6.48 9.89 -2.25
CA ASN A 84 6.97 8.68 -2.91
C ASN A 84 8.36 8.32 -2.36
N SER A 85 8.46 7.18 -1.72
CA SER A 85 9.70 6.70 -1.09
C SER A 85 9.70 5.18 -0.93
N SER A 86 10.87 4.62 -0.70
CA SER A 86 11.02 3.20 -0.40
C SER A 86 10.33 2.81 0.90
N GLU A 87 10.36 3.68 1.93
CA GLU A 87 9.69 3.45 3.22
C GLU A 87 8.19 3.30 3.06
N PHE A 88 7.57 4.15 2.21
CA PHE A 88 6.15 4.02 1.91
C PHE A 88 5.83 2.65 1.33
N LEU A 89 6.56 2.24 0.28
CA LEU A 89 6.33 0.95 -0.39
C LEU A 89 6.59 -0.24 0.55
N VAL A 90 7.66 -0.19 1.33
CA VAL A 90 7.98 -1.24 2.31
C VAL A 90 6.85 -1.38 3.35
N LEU A 91 6.37 -0.28 3.93
CA LEU A 91 5.25 -0.29 4.89
C LEU A 91 3.95 -0.76 4.24
N TYR A 92 3.68 -0.31 3.02
CA TYR A 92 2.51 -0.70 2.25
C TYR A 92 2.46 -2.23 2.05
N PHE A 93 3.50 -2.81 1.47
CA PHE A 93 3.57 -4.26 1.25
C PHE A 93 3.62 -5.06 2.56
N ALA A 94 4.39 -4.59 3.55
CA ALA A 94 4.47 -5.25 4.85
C ALA A 94 3.12 -5.30 5.56
N GLY A 95 2.37 -4.20 5.53
CA GLY A 95 1.02 -4.16 6.08
C GLY A 95 0.07 -5.12 5.36
N LEU A 96 0.09 -5.15 4.02
CA LEU A 96 -0.71 -6.09 3.22
C LEU A 96 -0.37 -7.55 3.53
N CYS A 97 0.92 -7.88 3.68
CA CYS A 97 1.37 -9.22 4.07
C CYS A 97 0.86 -9.65 5.45
N CYS A 98 0.67 -8.70 6.37
CA CYS A 98 0.11 -8.94 7.71
C CYS A 98 -1.43 -8.97 7.74
N GLY A 99 -2.11 -8.71 6.63
CA GLY A 99 -3.56 -8.54 6.58
C GLY A 99 -4.05 -7.26 7.25
N LEU A 100 -3.20 -6.24 7.34
CA LEU A 100 -3.60 -4.90 7.74
C LEU A 100 -4.28 -4.19 6.57
N THR A 101 -5.13 -3.22 6.88
CA THR A 101 -5.69 -2.32 5.88
C THR A 101 -4.87 -1.04 5.82
N ILE A 102 -4.36 -0.72 4.65
CA ILE A 102 -3.54 0.47 4.41
C ILE A 102 -4.44 1.67 4.10
N VAL A 103 -4.15 2.80 4.72
CA VAL A 103 -4.80 4.08 4.44
C VAL A 103 -3.72 5.06 3.96
N PRO A 104 -3.43 5.11 2.66
CA PRO A 104 -2.49 6.08 2.12
C PRO A 104 -3.08 7.48 2.20
N ILE A 105 -2.32 8.43 2.71
CA ILE A 105 -2.74 9.83 2.87
C ILE A 105 -1.73 10.72 2.17
N ASN A 106 -2.21 11.50 1.21
CA ASN A 106 -1.37 12.47 0.52
C ASN A 106 -0.83 13.52 1.53
N PRO A 107 0.51 13.66 1.67
CA PRO A 107 1.12 14.60 2.59
C PRO A 107 0.82 16.07 2.29
N GLU A 108 0.38 16.38 1.05
CA GLU A 108 0.00 17.75 0.66
C GLU A 108 -1.40 18.17 1.18
N MET A 109 -2.21 17.21 1.66
CA MET A 109 -3.50 17.54 2.28
C MET A 109 -3.32 18.44 3.50
N SER A 110 -4.33 19.24 3.81
CA SER A 110 -4.34 20.07 5.02
C SER A 110 -4.35 19.21 6.30
N SER A 111 -3.85 19.75 7.40
CA SER A 111 -3.88 19.07 8.71
C SER A 111 -5.31 18.66 9.11
N ARG A 112 -6.33 19.43 8.72
CA ARG A 112 -7.75 19.13 8.98
C ARG A 112 -8.21 17.90 8.21
N GLU A 113 -7.85 17.79 6.93
CA GLU A 113 -8.21 16.63 6.10
C GLU A 113 -7.49 15.37 6.57
N ILE A 114 -6.18 15.48 6.85
CA ILE A 114 -5.39 14.36 7.39
C ILE A 114 -6.02 13.85 8.69
N LYS A 115 -6.34 14.76 9.63
CA LYS A 115 -7.01 14.41 10.88
C LYS A 115 -8.34 13.70 10.62
N TYR A 116 -9.17 14.25 9.75
CA TYR A 116 -10.46 13.65 9.39
C TYR A 116 -10.29 12.21 8.87
N ILE A 117 -9.35 11.97 7.95
CA ILE A 117 -9.10 10.64 7.39
C ILE A 117 -8.64 9.66 8.46
N ILE A 118 -7.78 10.07 9.37
CA ILE A 118 -7.31 9.21 10.47
C ILE A 118 -8.48 8.80 11.38
N GLU A 119 -9.35 9.75 11.75
CA GLU A 119 -10.52 9.52 12.59
C GLU A 119 -11.56 8.64 11.88
N ASP A 120 -11.93 8.98 10.64
CA ASP A 120 -12.94 8.27 9.87
C ASP A 120 -12.51 6.84 9.53
N SER A 121 -11.24 6.63 9.17
CA SER A 121 -10.68 5.30 8.94
C SER A 121 -10.52 4.49 10.22
N ASN A 122 -10.49 5.13 11.38
CA ASN A 122 -10.13 4.52 12.67
C ASN A 122 -8.74 3.85 12.60
N SER A 123 -7.76 4.58 12.08
CA SER A 123 -6.38 4.09 11.93
C SER A 123 -5.70 3.97 13.30
N LYS A 124 -5.25 2.76 13.63
CA LYS A 124 -4.62 2.45 14.93
C LYS A 124 -3.21 3.00 15.06
N THR A 125 -2.46 2.98 13.96
CA THR A 125 -1.08 3.49 13.91
C THR A 125 -0.90 4.35 12.67
N ILE A 126 -0.25 5.47 12.83
CA ILE A 126 0.08 6.42 11.78
C ILE A 126 1.59 6.43 11.60
N PHE A 127 2.06 5.95 10.45
CA PHE A 127 3.44 6.08 10.02
C PHE A 127 3.59 7.32 9.16
N TYR A 128 4.63 8.10 9.37
CA TYR A 128 4.85 9.33 8.61
C TYR A 128 6.35 9.62 8.44
N SER A 129 6.69 10.29 7.34
CA SER A 129 8.05 10.75 7.09
C SER A 129 8.47 11.81 8.12
N ASP A 130 9.71 11.78 8.58
CA ASP A 130 10.27 12.77 9.50
C ASP A 130 10.21 14.21 8.94
N THR A 131 10.24 14.38 7.62
CA THR A 131 10.07 15.67 6.96
C THR A 131 8.72 16.32 7.23
N LEU A 132 7.71 15.54 7.65
CA LEU A 132 6.35 15.99 7.96
C LEU A 132 6.10 16.24 9.45
N GLU A 133 7.13 16.15 10.30
CA GLU A 133 7.02 16.30 11.77
C GLU A 133 6.23 17.54 12.18
N SER A 134 6.55 18.70 11.60
CA SER A 134 5.88 19.98 11.94
C SER A 134 4.38 19.98 11.63
N LYS A 135 3.97 19.29 10.55
CA LYS A 135 2.56 19.13 10.16
C LYS A 135 1.85 18.16 11.09
N ILE A 136 2.48 17.03 11.39
CA ILE A 136 1.91 15.98 12.23
C ILE A 136 1.79 16.41 13.69
N THR A 137 2.74 17.15 14.22
CA THR A 137 2.68 17.69 15.59
C THR A 137 1.40 18.48 15.84
N LYS A 138 0.91 19.23 14.83
CA LYS A 138 -0.32 20.02 14.94
C LYS A 138 -1.59 19.19 15.14
N ILE A 139 -1.57 17.91 14.79
CA ILE A 139 -2.74 17.04 14.89
C ILE A 139 -2.61 15.97 15.98
N LYS A 140 -1.39 15.65 16.42
CA LYS A 140 -1.12 14.61 17.44
C LYS A 140 -1.94 14.79 18.70
N ASP A 141 -1.92 15.99 19.26
CA ASP A 141 -2.58 16.29 20.56
C ASP A 141 -4.09 16.14 20.51
N SER A 142 -4.66 16.13 19.30
CA SER A 142 -6.09 15.97 19.08
C SER A 142 -6.54 14.54 18.74
N LEU A 143 -5.60 13.58 18.70
CA LEU A 143 -5.81 12.18 18.32
C LEU A 143 -5.23 11.25 19.38
N SER A 144 -5.80 11.30 20.61
CA SER A 144 -5.29 10.59 21.80
C SER A 144 -5.17 9.08 21.64
N ASP A 145 -6.04 8.46 20.84
CA ASP A 145 -6.13 7.00 20.68
C ASP A 145 -5.25 6.45 19.56
N ALA A 146 -4.63 7.33 18.78
CA ALA A 146 -3.79 6.94 17.65
C ALA A 146 -2.30 6.92 18.00
N HIS A 147 -1.60 5.88 17.59
CA HIS A 147 -0.16 5.75 17.77
C HIS A 147 0.60 6.35 16.58
N PHE A 148 1.41 7.38 16.83
CA PHE A 148 2.22 8.01 15.79
C PHE A 148 3.65 7.46 15.78
N LYS A 149 4.11 7.00 14.63
CA LYS A 149 5.47 6.47 14.41
C LYS A 149 6.17 7.24 13.30
N LYS A 150 7.13 8.07 13.69
CA LYS A 150 8.02 8.76 12.77
C LYS A 150 9.02 7.78 12.15
N THR A 151 9.19 7.85 10.84
CA THR A 151 10.09 7.00 10.07
C THR A 151 11.05 7.88 9.28
N LYS A 152 12.37 7.71 9.49
CA LYS A 152 13.43 8.43 8.78
C LYS A 152 14.04 7.58 7.67
N SER A 153 14.04 6.27 7.88
CA SER A 153 14.64 5.32 6.94
C SER A 153 14.07 3.92 7.15
N ILE A 154 14.31 3.05 6.18
CA ILE A 154 13.98 1.62 6.29
C ILE A 154 14.62 0.98 7.53
N LYS A 155 15.79 1.44 7.97
CA LYS A 155 16.46 0.91 9.17
C LYS A 155 15.60 1.03 10.42
N ASP A 156 14.79 2.08 10.53
CA ASP A 156 13.87 2.26 11.67
C ASP A 156 12.78 1.17 11.71
N LEU A 157 12.46 0.59 10.54
CA LEU A 157 11.42 -0.42 10.38
C LEU A 157 11.92 -1.85 10.61
N ILE A 158 13.23 -2.10 10.42
CA ILE A 158 13.81 -3.44 10.48
C ILE A 158 14.64 -3.70 11.74
N SER A 159 14.96 -2.68 12.54
CA SER A 159 15.92 -2.72 13.66
C SER A 159 15.59 -3.75 14.76
N LEU A 160 14.35 -4.23 14.84
CA LEU A 160 13.87 -5.17 15.86
C LEU A 160 13.44 -6.54 15.29
N SER A 161 13.70 -6.82 14.02
CA SER A 161 13.21 -8.02 13.35
C SER A 161 14.20 -9.20 13.43
N ASP A 162 13.65 -10.40 13.57
CA ASP A 162 14.42 -11.65 13.39
C ASP A 162 14.41 -12.01 11.89
N THR A 163 15.57 -11.91 11.27
CA THR A 163 15.75 -12.12 9.81
C THR A 163 15.47 -13.54 9.34
N ARG A 164 15.36 -14.51 10.25
CA ARG A 164 15.27 -15.94 9.93
C ARG A 164 13.85 -16.46 9.74
N LYS A 165 12.82 -15.74 10.21
CA LYS A 165 11.44 -16.20 10.14
C LYS A 165 10.72 -15.60 8.93
N LYS A 166 10.42 -16.42 7.93
CA LYS A 166 9.56 -16.01 6.81
C LYS A 166 8.12 -15.82 7.32
N LEU A 167 7.48 -14.73 6.94
CA LEU A 167 6.08 -14.49 7.26
C LEU A 167 5.19 -15.44 6.46
N ASP A 168 4.20 -16.00 7.11
CA ASP A 168 3.13 -16.76 6.44
C ASP A 168 1.97 -15.82 6.09
N CYS A 169 1.85 -15.48 4.81
CA CYS A 169 0.76 -14.65 4.28
C CYS A 169 -0.51 -15.47 3.98
N ASN A 170 -0.54 -16.78 4.19
CA ASN A 170 -1.69 -17.64 3.86
C ASN A 170 -2.95 -17.33 4.68
N GLN A 171 -2.81 -16.59 5.79
CA GLN A 171 -3.94 -16.13 6.59
C GLN A 171 -4.69 -14.95 5.97
N VAL A 172 -4.16 -14.36 4.90
CA VAL A 172 -4.75 -13.22 4.18
C VAL A 172 -5.49 -13.73 2.96
N SER A 173 -6.80 -13.42 2.89
CA SER A 173 -7.67 -13.81 1.80
C SER A 173 -7.72 -12.75 0.70
N LEU A 174 -8.03 -13.15 -0.54
CA LEU A 174 -8.34 -12.25 -1.65
C LEU A 174 -9.45 -11.23 -1.31
N HIS A 175 -10.41 -11.61 -0.48
CA HIS A 175 -11.56 -10.77 -0.12
C HIS A 175 -11.32 -9.90 1.11
N ASP A 176 -10.17 -10.05 1.80
CA ASP A 176 -9.83 -9.17 2.91
C ASP A 176 -9.61 -7.73 2.40
N MET A 177 -9.95 -6.76 3.23
CA MET A 177 -9.68 -5.34 2.94
C MET A 177 -8.16 -5.13 2.85
N ALA A 178 -7.73 -4.53 1.74
CA ALA A 178 -6.32 -4.22 1.51
C ALA A 178 -6.03 -2.74 1.72
N VAL A 179 -6.84 -1.87 1.11
CA VAL A 179 -6.59 -0.42 1.08
C VAL A 179 -7.90 0.34 1.24
N ILE A 180 -7.84 1.50 1.91
CA ILE A 180 -8.90 2.51 1.87
C ILE A 180 -8.32 3.77 1.23
N ILE A 181 -8.80 4.12 0.04
CA ILE A 181 -8.39 5.33 -0.69
C ILE A 181 -9.43 6.41 -0.47
N TYR A 182 -9.00 7.57 0.05
CA TYR A 182 -9.88 8.71 0.23
C TYR A 182 -9.88 9.62 -1.01
N THR A 183 -11.08 9.86 -1.53
CA THR A 183 -11.30 10.75 -2.66
C THR A 183 -11.97 12.04 -2.21
N SER A 184 -11.65 13.16 -2.87
CA SER A 184 -12.33 14.44 -2.64
C SER A 184 -13.79 14.30 -3.04
N GLY A 185 -14.69 14.24 -2.06
CA GLY A 185 -16.13 14.24 -2.31
C GLY A 185 -16.59 15.63 -2.80
N THR A 186 -17.52 15.66 -3.76
CA THR A 186 -18.13 16.90 -4.24
C THR A 186 -18.98 17.63 -3.19
N THR A 187 -19.23 17.01 -2.05
CA THR A 187 -20.19 17.46 -1.02
C THR A 187 -19.60 17.72 0.36
N GLY A 188 -18.26 17.85 0.50
CA GLY A 188 -17.64 18.16 1.79
C GLY A 188 -16.45 17.26 2.15
N ASN A 189 -16.57 16.42 3.20
CA ASN A 189 -15.46 15.60 3.66
C ASN A 189 -15.09 14.49 2.67
N PRO A 190 -13.80 14.10 2.59
CA PRO A 190 -13.34 12.99 1.78
C PRO A 190 -14.10 11.68 2.10
N LYS A 191 -14.29 10.83 1.09
CA LYS A 191 -14.95 9.53 1.24
C LYS A 191 -13.94 8.41 1.02
N GLY A 192 -13.90 7.43 1.92
CA GLY A 192 -13.03 6.26 1.83
C GLY A 192 -13.62 5.18 0.93
N VAL A 193 -12.89 4.82 -0.12
CA VAL A 193 -13.21 3.68 -1.00
C VAL A 193 -12.40 2.48 -0.55
N ILE A 194 -13.09 1.39 -0.21
CA ILE A 194 -12.47 0.15 0.26
C ILE A 194 -12.12 -0.72 -0.93
N LEU A 195 -10.86 -1.13 -1.02
CA LEU A 195 -10.36 -2.08 -2.01
C LEU A 195 -9.86 -3.34 -1.31
N SER A 196 -10.24 -4.51 -1.85
CA SER A 196 -9.73 -5.80 -1.41
C SER A 196 -8.43 -6.17 -2.12
N HIS A 197 -7.73 -7.22 -1.65
CA HIS A 197 -6.61 -7.81 -2.38
C HIS A 197 -7.01 -8.25 -3.78
N LEU A 198 -8.25 -8.76 -3.95
CA LEU A 198 -8.80 -9.13 -5.25
C LEU A 198 -8.86 -7.93 -6.20
N ASN A 199 -9.36 -6.78 -5.73
CA ASN A 199 -9.44 -5.57 -6.54
C ASN A 199 -8.05 -5.14 -7.02
N LEU A 200 -7.06 -5.08 -6.10
CA LEU A 200 -5.70 -4.68 -6.44
C LEU A 200 -5.05 -5.62 -7.46
N LEU A 201 -5.17 -6.94 -7.25
CA LEU A 201 -4.58 -7.92 -8.15
C LEU A 201 -5.26 -7.93 -9.52
N SER A 202 -6.59 -7.85 -9.56
CA SER A 202 -7.35 -7.82 -10.82
C SER A 202 -7.00 -6.59 -11.65
N ASP A 203 -6.89 -5.43 -10.99
CA ASP A 203 -6.53 -4.17 -11.66
C ASP A 203 -5.09 -4.23 -12.20
N ALA A 204 -4.14 -4.66 -11.37
CA ALA A 204 -2.74 -4.80 -11.77
C ALA A 204 -2.55 -5.78 -12.94
N MET A 205 -3.26 -6.91 -12.94
CA MET A 205 -3.22 -7.88 -14.04
C MET A 205 -3.87 -7.32 -15.30
N GLY A 206 -5.02 -6.67 -15.18
CA GLY A 206 -5.70 -6.04 -16.32
C GLY A 206 -4.84 -4.95 -16.97
N ILE A 207 -4.18 -4.11 -16.16
CA ILE A 207 -3.23 -3.10 -16.64
C ILE A 207 -2.04 -3.76 -17.33
N SER A 208 -1.46 -4.80 -16.73
CA SER A 208 -0.33 -5.52 -17.30
C SER A 208 -0.65 -6.15 -18.66
N GLU A 209 -1.84 -6.74 -18.80
CA GLU A 209 -2.31 -7.32 -20.04
C GLU A 209 -2.59 -6.25 -21.10
N TRP A 210 -3.30 -5.17 -20.71
CA TRP A 210 -3.64 -4.08 -21.62
C TRP A 210 -2.40 -3.40 -22.21
N PHE A 211 -1.40 -3.11 -21.38
CA PHE A 211 -0.14 -2.48 -21.81
C PHE A 211 0.89 -3.48 -22.33
N GLN A 212 0.57 -4.78 -22.33
CA GLN A 212 1.49 -5.84 -22.74
C GLN A 212 2.83 -5.78 -22.00
N PHE A 213 2.79 -5.51 -20.68
CA PHE A 213 4.00 -5.48 -19.88
C PHE A 213 4.69 -6.84 -19.88
N THR A 214 6.00 -6.79 -20.05
CA THR A 214 6.87 -7.96 -20.00
C THR A 214 7.75 -7.89 -18.76
N GLN A 215 8.49 -8.95 -18.51
CA GLN A 215 9.47 -8.94 -17.43
C GLN A 215 10.56 -7.86 -17.59
N ASP A 216 10.76 -7.30 -18.79
CA ASP A 216 11.76 -6.26 -19.05
C ASP A 216 11.17 -4.85 -19.01
N SER A 217 9.86 -4.73 -18.82
CA SER A 217 9.17 -3.45 -18.69
C SER A 217 9.61 -2.71 -17.44
N ARG A 218 9.75 -1.39 -17.55
CA ARG A 218 10.04 -0.49 -16.44
C ARG A 218 9.02 0.63 -16.41
N CYS A 219 8.45 0.87 -15.24
CA CYS A 219 7.46 1.93 -15.04
C CYS A 219 8.07 3.04 -14.20
N LEU A 220 7.84 4.29 -14.62
CA LEU A 220 8.19 5.47 -13.83
C LEU A 220 6.96 5.91 -13.02
N CYS A 221 7.08 5.89 -11.70
CA CYS A 221 6.04 6.38 -10.79
C CYS A 221 6.34 7.83 -10.40
N ILE A 222 5.61 8.79 -10.98
CA ILE A 222 5.72 10.23 -10.72
C ILE A 222 4.51 10.81 -10.00
N LEU A 223 3.39 10.10 -10.00
CA LEU A 223 2.21 10.50 -9.25
C LEU A 223 2.35 10.09 -7.77
N PRO A 224 1.71 10.79 -6.84
CA PRO A 224 1.65 10.34 -5.45
C PRO A 224 1.12 8.91 -5.34
N LEU A 225 1.82 8.10 -4.57
CA LEU A 225 1.46 6.71 -4.28
C LEU A 225 0.31 6.65 -3.28
#